data_00702c681bd4005afaf1bf5ad472a74e
#
_entry.id   00702c681bd4005afaf1bf5ad472a74e
#
_cell.length_a   1.000
_cell.length_b   1.000
_cell.length_c   1.000
_cell.angle_alpha   90.00
_cell.angle_beta   90.00
_cell.angle_gamma   90.00
#
_symmetry.space_group_name_H-M   'P 1'
#
loop_
_entity.id
_entity.type
_entity.pdbx_description
1 polymer ?
#
loop_
_entity_poly.entity_id
_entity_poly.type
_entity_poly.pdbx_seq_one_letter_code
_entity_poly.pdbx_strand_id
1 'polypeptide(L)'
;MSLLHQEAPSAVDDAAQGESYTKGTSHIAIAAIVATVVVTIAIAIYVIAGEKPPAATGEVLEVWAHPMHTVTPAFDASGASISQEDFDQVLVFTRVRLHNQSKQPIFLHQILTNITHPDGSIDSSFATTASQYQRIFMAYPVLAQWQTPPLTTDELTINPDQTVEGTFVSSFRMAKDKWDERKALDYSFGFRYLPVMKLAPKVAVTDR
;
A
#
# COMPACT_ATOMS: atom_id res chain seq x y z
N MET A 1 65.49 68.72 -45.74
CA MET A 1 64.34 67.80 -45.79
C MET A 1 64.38 66.89 -44.59
N SER A 2 63.41 67.08 -43.76
CA SER A 2 63.27 66.56 -42.41
C SER A 2 62.92 65.08 -42.42
N LEU A 3 63.58 64.28 -41.58
CA LEU A 3 63.18 62.94 -41.23
C LEU A 3 62.93 62.90 -39.70
N LEU A 4 61.69 62.87 -39.42
CA LEU A 4 61.19 62.71 -38.05
C LEU A 4 61.54 61.33 -37.55
N HIS A 5 62.27 61.26 -36.48
CA HIS A 5 62.45 60.10 -35.64
C HIS A 5 61.19 59.95 -34.81
N GLN A 6 60.50 58.84 -34.98
CA GLN A 6 59.39 58.45 -34.14
C GLN A 6 59.87 57.37 -33.13
N GLU A 7 60.07 57.83 -31.90
CA GLU A 7 60.38 56.99 -30.77
C GLU A 7 59.18 56.05 -30.47
N ALA A 8 59.45 54.78 -30.35
CA ALA A 8 58.51 53.82 -29.86
C ALA A 8 58.37 53.92 -28.34
N PRO A 9 57.17 53.98 -27.78
CA PRO A 9 57.00 53.90 -26.35
C PRO A 9 57.33 52.47 -25.82
N SER A 10 58.24 52.53 -24.83
CA SER A 10 58.64 51.38 -24.04
C SER A 10 57.40 50.66 -23.39
N ALA A 11 57.36 49.38 -23.53
CA ALA A 11 56.46 48.49 -22.77
C ALA A 11 56.90 48.56 -21.29
N VAL A 12 56.20 49.33 -20.53
CA VAL A 12 56.33 49.36 -19.08
C VAL A 12 55.33 48.41 -18.46
N ASP A 13 55.88 47.41 -17.78
CA ASP A 13 55.38 46.76 -16.60
C ASP A 13 53.84 46.77 -16.34
N ASP A 14 53.14 45.79 -16.85
CA ASP A 14 51.81 45.42 -16.37
C ASP A 14 51.83 44.02 -15.77
N ALA A 15 52.88 43.73 -15.01
CA ALA A 15 53.04 42.44 -14.36
C ALA A 15 53.03 42.56 -12.83
N ALA A 16 52.12 43.32 -12.28
CA ALA A 16 52.01 43.42 -10.81
C ALA A 16 50.61 43.85 -10.36
N GLN A 17 49.55 43.14 -10.79
CA GLN A 17 48.29 43.12 -10.07
C GLN A 17 47.65 41.72 -10.17
N GLY A 18 48.38 40.74 -9.70
CA GLY A 18 47.83 39.48 -9.26
C GLY A 18 47.08 39.73 -7.95
N GLU A 19 45.94 40.39 -8.04
CA GLU A 19 45.06 40.52 -6.89
C GLU A 19 44.66 39.16 -6.37
N SER A 20 45.00 38.94 -5.13
CA SER A 20 44.66 37.76 -4.34
C SER A 20 43.15 37.65 -4.15
N TYR A 21 42.43 37.10 -5.16
CA TYR A 21 41.04 36.72 -5.06
C TYR A 21 40.79 35.48 -4.18
N THR A 22 41.81 34.93 -3.55
CA THR A 22 41.73 33.67 -2.83
C THR A 22 41.29 33.79 -1.36
N LYS A 23 41.20 34.99 -0.78
CA LYS A 23 40.79 35.12 0.63
C LYS A 23 39.31 35.40 0.85
N GLY A 24 38.59 35.89 -0.16
CA GLY A 24 37.13 36.13 -0.09
C GLY A 24 36.28 34.93 -0.49
N THR A 25 36.76 34.07 -1.40
CA THR A 25 36.04 32.91 -1.95
C THR A 25 35.82 31.82 -0.92
N SER A 26 36.67 31.62 0.07
CA SER A 26 36.49 30.58 1.09
C SER A 26 35.30 30.89 2.01
N HIS A 27 35.09 32.14 2.38
CA HIS A 27 33.94 32.50 3.24
C HIS A 27 32.62 32.41 2.49
N ILE A 28 32.60 32.76 1.20
CA ILE A 28 31.42 32.63 0.35
C ILE A 28 31.09 31.12 0.13
N ALA A 29 32.09 30.29 -0.12
CA ALA A 29 31.93 28.87 -0.27
C ALA A 29 31.40 28.22 1.02
N ILE A 30 31.96 28.58 2.18
CA ILE A 30 31.47 28.09 3.48
C ILE A 30 30.03 28.56 3.74
N ALA A 31 29.73 29.83 3.47
CA ALA A 31 28.36 30.34 3.63
C ALA A 31 27.35 29.60 2.71
N ALA A 32 27.74 29.31 1.47
CA ALA A 32 26.92 28.56 0.53
C ALA A 32 26.67 27.11 1.02
N ILE A 33 27.71 26.45 1.53
CA ILE A 33 27.56 25.08 2.09
C ILE A 33 26.64 25.11 3.31
N VAL A 34 26.83 26.05 4.24
CA VAL A 34 25.97 26.16 5.42
C VAL A 34 24.53 26.46 5.03
N ALA A 35 24.29 27.35 4.08
CA ALA A 35 22.95 27.66 3.59
C ALA A 35 22.30 26.41 2.96
N THR A 36 23.03 25.64 2.15
CA THR A 36 22.53 24.39 1.54
C THR A 36 22.18 23.38 2.61
N VAL A 37 23.01 23.19 3.62
CA VAL A 37 22.73 22.26 4.73
C VAL A 37 21.47 22.67 5.49
N VAL A 38 21.33 23.96 5.82
CA VAL A 38 20.17 24.50 6.53
C VAL A 38 18.88 24.30 5.71
N VAL A 39 18.92 24.60 4.41
CA VAL A 39 17.77 24.38 3.51
C VAL A 39 17.42 22.91 3.40
N THR A 40 18.42 22.04 3.27
CA THR A 40 18.19 20.59 3.20
C THR A 40 17.55 20.06 4.49
N ILE A 41 18.03 20.49 5.65
CA ILE A 41 17.45 20.14 6.95
C ILE A 41 16.02 20.67 7.06
N ALA A 42 15.77 21.91 6.65
CA ALA A 42 14.43 22.50 6.69
C ALA A 42 13.45 21.74 5.79
N ILE A 43 13.88 21.33 4.59
CA ILE A 43 13.08 20.51 3.67
C ILE A 43 12.83 19.13 4.29
N ALA A 44 13.84 18.48 4.86
CA ALA A 44 13.68 17.19 5.52
C ALA A 44 12.69 17.27 6.68
N ILE A 45 12.81 18.29 7.53
CA ILE A 45 11.86 18.54 8.63
C ILE A 45 10.46 18.80 8.07
N TYR A 46 10.32 19.60 7.02
CA TYR A 46 9.02 19.88 6.40
C TYR A 46 8.36 18.63 5.83
N VAL A 47 9.13 17.78 5.16
CA VAL A 47 8.63 16.52 4.60
C VAL A 47 8.21 15.56 5.72
N ILE A 48 9.05 15.37 6.75
CA ILE A 48 8.76 14.45 7.86
C ILE A 48 7.61 14.98 8.73
N ALA A 49 7.62 16.27 9.06
CA ALA A 49 6.54 16.87 9.87
C ALA A 49 5.25 17.11 9.08
N GLY A 50 5.33 17.15 7.74
CA GLY A 50 4.19 17.32 6.85
C GLY A 50 3.45 16.02 6.52
N GLU A 51 3.99 14.84 6.89
CA GLU A 51 3.26 13.59 6.76
C GLU A 51 2.04 13.61 7.68
N LYS A 52 0.88 13.81 7.07
CA LYS A 52 -0.38 13.73 7.80
C LYS A 52 -0.53 12.31 8.35
N PRO A 53 -0.90 12.14 9.62
CA PRO A 53 -1.21 10.83 10.14
C PRO A 53 -2.25 10.15 9.24
N PRO A 54 -2.17 8.83 9.04
CA PRO A 54 -3.11 8.13 8.19
C PRO A 54 -4.54 8.38 8.67
N ALA A 55 -5.45 8.64 7.73
CA ALA A 55 -6.85 8.91 8.06
C ALA A 55 -7.55 7.72 8.73
N ALA A 56 -7.09 6.52 8.44
CA ALA A 56 -7.59 5.29 9.03
C ALA A 56 -6.42 4.46 9.57
N THR A 57 -6.68 3.76 10.67
CA THR A 57 -5.82 2.70 11.20
C THR A 57 -6.61 1.42 11.35
N GLY A 58 -5.92 0.29 11.43
CA GLY A 58 -6.59 -0.98 11.60
C GLY A 58 -5.65 -2.06 12.11
N GLU A 59 -6.26 -3.14 12.57
CA GLU A 59 -5.56 -4.36 12.98
C GLU A 59 -6.34 -5.58 12.53
N VAL A 60 -5.61 -6.64 12.23
CA VAL A 60 -6.17 -7.96 11.97
C VAL A 60 -6.28 -8.70 13.29
N LEU A 61 -7.50 -9.07 13.68
CA LEU A 61 -7.78 -9.71 14.96
C LEU A 61 -7.66 -11.23 14.86
N GLU A 62 -8.20 -11.81 13.78
CA GLU A 62 -8.22 -13.25 13.54
C GLU A 62 -8.15 -13.52 12.05
N VAL A 63 -7.50 -14.62 11.68
CA VAL A 63 -7.50 -15.15 10.32
C VAL A 63 -7.66 -16.66 10.40
N TRP A 64 -8.64 -17.19 9.67
CA TRP A 64 -8.75 -18.63 9.50
C TRP A 64 -9.03 -18.98 8.05
N ALA A 65 -8.52 -20.10 7.61
CA ALA A 65 -8.67 -20.62 6.28
C ALA A 65 -9.47 -21.91 6.30
N HIS A 66 -10.36 -22.06 5.34
CA HIS A 66 -11.12 -23.27 5.13
C HIS A 66 -10.88 -23.78 3.70
N PRO A 67 -9.96 -24.75 3.53
CA PRO A 67 -9.78 -25.41 2.24
C PRO A 67 -10.98 -26.26 1.92
N MET A 68 -11.43 -26.22 0.67
CA MET A 68 -12.56 -27.01 0.21
C MET A 68 -12.38 -27.42 -1.23
N HIS A 69 -12.98 -28.55 -1.55
CA HIS A 69 -13.10 -29.06 -2.90
C HIS A 69 -14.50 -28.75 -3.41
N THR A 70 -14.61 -28.05 -4.52
CA THR A 70 -15.90 -27.62 -5.07
C THR A 70 -16.15 -28.28 -6.40
N VAL A 71 -17.30 -28.92 -6.46
CA VAL A 71 -17.82 -29.57 -7.66
C VAL A 71 -19.09 -28.83 -8.06
N THR A 72 -19.06 -28.12 -9.18
CA THR A 72 -20.23 -27.39 -9.68
C THR A 72 -20.73 -28.03 -10.96
N PRO A 73 -21.91 -28.67 -10.95
CA PRO A 73 -22.50 -29.20 -12.17
C PRO A 73 -22.89 -28.03 -13.08
N ALA A 74 -22.48 -28.09 -14.34
CA ALA A 74 -22.91 -27.15 -15.36
C ALA A 74 -23.97 -27.83 -16.24
N PHE A 75 -25.07 -27.13 -16.51
CA PHE A 75 -26.15 -27.58 -17.37
C PHE A 75 -26.31 -26.64 -18.56
N ASP A 76 -26.61 -27.18 -19.73
CA ASP A 76 -26.99 -26.37 -20.89
C ASP A 76 -28.43 -25.85 -20.79
N ALA A 77 -28.85 -25.07 -21.77
CA ALA A 77 -30.21 -24.54 -21.84
C ALA A 77 -31.31 -25.62 -21.95
N SER A 78 -30.92 -26.83 -22.29
CA SER A 78 -31.83 -28.00 -22.36
C SER A 78 -31.88 -28.76 -21.04
N GLY A 79 -31.05 -28.40 -20.06
CA GLY A 79 -30.92 -29.12 -18.80
C GLY A 79 -29.99 -30.33 -18.87
N ALA A 80 -29.25 -30.52 -19.97
CA ALA A 80 -28.24 -31.56 -20.07
C ALA A 80 -26.93 -31.11 -19.39
N SER A 81 -26.30 -32.03 -18.64
CA SER A 81 -24.99 -31.76 -18.02
C SER A 81 -23.93 -31.61 -19.09
N ILE A 82 -23.30 -30.42 -19.18
CA ILE A 82 -22.30 -30.10 -20.20
C ILE A 82 -20.88 -30.36 -19.70
N SER A 83 -20.59 -29.87 -18.51
CA SER A 83 -19.30 -30.06 -17.85
C SER A 83 -19.47 -29.91 -16.35
N GLN A 84 -18.64 -30.60 -15.63
CA GLN A 84 -18.50 -30.43 -14.18
C GLN A 84 -17.26 -29.60 -13.93
N GLU A 85 -17.43 -28.43 -13.33
CA GLU A 85 -16.26 -27.70 -12.82
C GLU A 85 -15.85 -28.31 -11.49
N ASP A 86 -14.64 -28.81 -11.48
CA ASP A 86 -14.01 -29.47 -10.35
C ASP A 86 -12.74 -28.68 -10.00
N PHE A 87 -12.72 -28.06 -8.83
CA PHE A 87 -11.58 -27.24 -8.41
C PHE A 87 -11.47 -27.15 -6.89
N ASP A 88 -10.23 -27.04 -6.47
CA ASP A 88 -9.90 -26.71 -5.09
C ASP A 88 -9.97 -25.19 -4.87
N GLN A 89 -10.46 -24.81 -3.72
CA GLN A 89 -10.47 -23.42 -3.29
C GLN A 89 -10.21 -23.31 -1.79
N VAL A 90 -9.68 -22.15 -1.39
CA VAL A 90 -9.49 -21.79 0.01
C VAL A 90 -10.31 -20.54 0.31
N LEU A 91 -11.24 -20.66 1.25
CA LEU A 91 -11.96 -19.51 1.81
C LEU A 91 -11.15 -18.95 2.98
N VAL A 92 -10.77 -17.69 2.89
CA VAL A 92 -10.02 -16.97 3.93
C VAL A 92 -10.96 -16.01 4.64
N PHE A 93 -11.23 -16.31 5.91
CA PHE A 93 -12.03 -15.48 6.79
C PHE A 93 -11.09 -14.58 7.59
N THR A 94 -11.33 -13.30 7.54
CA THR A 94 -10.49 -12.32 8.23
C THR A 94 -11.35 -11.38 9.04
N ARG A 95 -11.12 -11.36 10.35
CA ARG A 95 -11.74 -10.43 11.29
C ARG A 95 -10.79 -9.27 11.53
N VAL A 96 -11.28 -8.05 11.30
CA VAL A 96 -10.49 -6.85 11.44
C VAL A 96 -11.22 -5.81 12.26
N ARG A 97 -10.44 -4.91 12.85
CA ARG A 97 -10.89 -3.69 13.49
C ARG A 97 -10.31 -2.51 12.73
N LEU A 98 -11.15 -1.58 12.33
CA LEU A 98 -10.77 -0.34 11.63
C LEU A 98 -11.19 0.86 12.48
N HIS A 99 -10.33 1.86 12.55
CA HIS A 99 -10.57 3.08 13.28
C HIS A 99 -10.34 4.30 12.39
N ASN A 100 -11.31 5.21 12.34
CA ASN A 100 -11.18 6.47 11.62
C ASN A 100 -10.56 7.51 12.55
N GLN A 101 -9.32 7.89 12.29
CA GLN A 101 -8.58 8.93 13.03
C GLN A 101 -8.78 10.34 12.45
N SER A 102 -9.49 10.44 11.33
CA SER A 102 -9.71 11.73 10.68
C SER A 102 -10.90 12.47 11.29
N LYS A 103 -10.98 13.77 11.01
CA LYS A 103 -12.12 14.62 11.40
C LYS A 103 -13.30 14.53 10.43
N GLN A 104 -13.21 13.68 9.40
CA GLN A 104 -14.25 13.52 8.38
C GLN A 104 -14.64 12.06 8.25
N PRO A 105 -15.87 11.75 7.82
CA PRO A 105 -16.27 10.40 7.50
C PRO A 105 -15.39 9.82 6.38
N ILE A 106 -15.01 8.55 6.51
CA ILE A 106 -14.30 7.80 5.48
C ILE A 106 -15.20 6.69 4.94
N PHE A 107 -15.03 6.37 3.67
CA PHE A 107 -15.90 5.44 2.95
C PHE A 107 -15.08 4.27 2.45
N LEU A 108 -15.26 3.11 3.08
CA LEU A 108 -14.63 1.86 2.64
C LEU A 108 -15.38 1.34 1.41
N HIS A 109 -14.68 1.14 0.29
CA HIS A 109 -15.30 0.65 -0.94
C HIS A 109 -14.65 -0.62 -1.47
N GLN A 110 -13.47 -0.99 -0.97
CA GLN A 110 -12.74 -2.15 -1.46
C GLN A 110 -11.89 -2.76 -0.36
N ILE A 111 -11.91 -4.08 -0.28
CA ILE A 111 -10.95 -4.87 0.50
C ILE A 111 -10.35 -5.90 -0.45
N LEU A 112 -9.03 -5.97 -0.51
CA LEU A 112 -8.28 -6.91 -1.31
C LEU A 112 -7.38 -7.72 -0.39
N THR A 113 -7.45 -9.03 -0.50
CA THR A 113 -6.54 -9.97 0.17
C THR A 113 -5.49 -10.40 -0.82
N ASN A 114 -4.22 -10.32 -0.44
CA ASN A 114 -3.08 -10.70 -1.26
C ASN A 114 -2.33 -11.85 -0.60
N ILE A 115 -1.99 -12.85 -1.39
CA ILE A 115 -1.15 -13.98 -1.02
C ILE A 115 0.14 -13.86 -1.84
N THR A 116 1.27 -13.80 -1.15
CA THR A 116 2.58 -13.83 -1.80
C THR A 116 3.12 -15.26 -1.76
N HIS A 117 3.46 -15.81 -2.92
CA HIS A 117 4.04 -17.11 -3.08
C HIS A 117 5.57 -17.12 -2.88
N PRO A 118 6.20 -18.30 -2.71
CA PRO A 118 7.65 -18.40 -2.54
C PRO A 118 8.45 -17.84 -3.72
N ASP A 119 7.92 -17.92 -4.93
CA ASP A 119 8.51 -17.38 -6.17
C ASP A 119 8.36 -15.85 -6.30
N GLY A 120 7.64 -15.21 -5.37
CA GLY A 120 7.35 -13.78 -5.37
C GLY A 120 6.12 -13.38 -6.18
N SER A 121 5.42 -14.31 -6.80
CA SER A 121 4.11 -14.03 -7.42
C SER A 121 3.07 -13.68 -6.38
N ILE A 122 2.05 -12.92 -6.78
CA ILE A 122 0.98 -12.45 -5.89
C ILE A 122 -0.36 -12.84 -6.47
N ASP A 123 -1.12 -13.61 -5.72
CA ASP A 123 -2.54 -13.85 -5.97
C ASP A 123 -3.40 -12.91 -5.12
N SER A 124 -4.39 -12.29 -5.75
CA SER A 124 -5.25 -11.33 -5.09
C SER A 124 -6.73 -11.69 -5.25
N SER A 125 -7.48 -11.54 -4.18
CA SER A 125 -8.92 -11.77 -4.17
C SER A 125 -9.65 -10.66 -3.44
N PHE A 126 -10.74 -10.18 -4.02
CA PHE A 126 -11.62 -9.21 -3.37
C PHE A 126 -12.41 -9.87 -2.24
N ALA A 127 -12.70 -9.08 -1.21
CA ALA A 127 -13.66 -9.49 -0.21
C ALA A 127 -15.05 -9.66 -0.83
N THR A 128 -15.77 -10.67 -0.35
CA THR A 128 -17.15 -10.94 -0.77
C THR A 128 -18.08 -9.80 -0.38
N THR A 129 -19.11 -9.59 -1.18
CA THR A 129 -20.23 -8.68 -0.82
C THR A 129 -21.06 -9.24 0.33
N ALA A 130 -21.89 -8.41 0.96
CA ALA A 130 -22.77 -8.85 2.04
C ALA A 130 -23.67 -10.03 1.65
N SER A 131 -24.21 -10.01 0.43
CA SER A 131 -25.07 -11.08 -0.08
C SER A 131 -24.28 -12.37 -0.31
N GLN A 132 -23.06 -12.29 -0.83
CA GLN A 132 -22.19 -13.45 -1.00
C GLN A 132 -21.75 -14.04 0.34
N TYR A 133 -21.43 -13.18 1.31
CA TYR A 133 -21.09 -13.59 2.66
C TYR A 133 -22.18 -14.48 3.26
N GLN A 134 -23.44 -14.05 3.21
CA GLN A 134 -24.55 -14.87 3.70
C GLN A 134 -24.72 -16.18 2.92
N ARG A 135 -24.57 -16.16 1.60
CA ARG A 135 -24.66 -17.36 0.76
C ARG A 135 -23.62 -18.42 1.11
N ILE A 136 -22.39 -17.99 1.50
CA ILE A 136 -21.35 -18.92 1.95
C ILE A 136 -21.84 -19.75 3.14
N PHE A 137 -22.41 -19.11 4.16
CA PHE A 137 -22.90 -19.83 5.35
C PHE A 137 -24.15 -20.65 5.08
N MET A 138 -24.99 -20.25 4.12
CA MET A 138 -26.11 -21.10 3.67
C MET A 138 -25.63 -22.31 2.88
N ALA A 139 -24.61 -22.16 2.03
CA ALA A 139 -24.06 -23.25 1.25
C ALA A 139 -23.23 -24.23 2.09
N TYR A 140 -22.56 -23.71 3.13
CA TYR A 140 -21.68 -24.47 4.01
C TYR A 140 -22.07 -24.33 5.48
N PRO A 141 -23.11 -25.04 5.94
CA PRO A 141 -23.64 -24.92 7.31
C PRO A 141 -22.60 -25.20 8.41
N VAL A 142 -21.57 -25.99 8.10
CA VAL A 142 -20.46 -26.26 9.03
C VAL A 142 -19.71 -24.98 9.43
N LEU A 143 -19.70 -23.96 8.56
CA LEU A 143 -19.07 -22.67 8.82
C LEU A 143 -19.94 -21.73 9.66
N ALA A 144 -21.24 -22.02 9.86
CA ALA A 144 -22.18 -21.15 10.56
C ALA A 144 -21.74 -20.81 11.99
N GLN A 145 -21.01 -21.70 12.65
CA GLN A 145 -20.45 -21.48 13.99
C GLN A 145 -19.41 -20.32 14.04
N TRP A 146 -18.87 -19.91 12.88
CA TRP A 146 -17.88 -18.82 12.75
C TRP A 146 -18.47 -17.55 12.15
N GLN A 147 -19.79 -17.57 11.91
CA GLN A 147 -20.46 -16.39 11.39
C GLN A 147 -20.41 -15.25 12.41
N THR A 148 -19.83 -14.13 12.01
CA THR A 148 -19.77 -12.90 12.78
C THR A 148 -20.32 -11.75 11.93
N PRO A 149 -20.60 -10.56 12.49
CA PRO A 149 -21.04 -9.44 11.69
C PRO A 149 -20.11 -9.20 10.48
N PRO A 150 -20.66 -9.13 9.25
CA PRO A 150 -19.84 -8.91 8.08
C PRO A 150 -19.28 -7.49 8.04
N LEU A 151 -18.00 -7.37 7.66
CA LEU A 151 -17.44 -6.12 7.20
C LEU A 151 -17.69 -6.04 5.69
N THR A 152 -18.63 -5.23 5.28
CA THR A 152 -19.02 -5.14 3.88
C THR A 152 -18.40 -3.92 3.21
N THR A 153 -18.12 -4.06 1.92
CA THR A 153 -17.60 -2.97 1.09
C THR A 153 -18.72 -2.17 0.41
N ASP A 154 -19.97 -2.53 0.64
CA ASP A 154 -21.13 -1.84 0.08
C ASP A 154 -21.37 -0.53 0.85
N GLU A 155 -20.51 0.46 0.59
CA GLU A 155 -20.59 1.83 1.14
C GLU A 155 -20.51 1.92 2.66
N LEU A 156 -19.66 1.12 3.31
CA LEU A 156 -19.43 1.27 4.74
C LEU A 156 -18.86 2.66 5.05
N THR A 157 -19.66 3.46 5.75
CA THR A 157 -19.21 4.76 6.25
C THR A 157 -18.70 4.59 7.68
N ILE A 158 -17.48 5.06 7.93
CA ILE A 158 -16.88 5.10 9.26
C ILE A 158 -16.78 6.58 9.66
N ASN A 159 -17.56 6.99 10.64
CA ASN A 159 -17.59 8.37 11.10
C ASN A 159 -16.29 8.76 11.82
N PRO A 160 -16.01 10.06 11.99
CA PRO A 160 -14.86 10.51 12.78
C PRO A 160 -14.82 9.82 14.15
N ASP A 161 -13.62 9.39 14.54
CA ASP A 161 -13.33 8.71 15.81
C ASP A 161 -14.08 7.39 16.03
N GLN A 162 -14.78 6.90 15.01
CA GLN A 162 -15.51 5.63 15.07
C GLN A 162 -14.59 4.46 14.83
N THR A 163 -14.79 3.40 15.61
CA THR A 163 -14.21 2.09 15.40
C THR A 163 -15.29 1.13 14.92
N VAL A 164 -14.98 0.38 13.86
CA VAL A 164 -15.82 -0.68 13.32
C VAL A 164 -15.06 -2.00 13.34
N GLU A 165 -15.77 -3.08 13.60
CA GLU A 165 -15.22 -4.42 13.64
C GLU A 165 -16.13 -5.35 12.84
N GLY A 166 -15.52 -6.25 12.06
CA GLY A 166 -16.28 -7.21 11.29
C GLY A 166 -15.38 -8.20 10.56
N THR A 167 -16.02 -9.20 9.96
CA THR A 167 -15.34 -10.25 9.22
C THR A 167 -15.69 -10.13 7.75
N PHE A 168 -14.68 -10.31 6.90
CA PHE A 168 -14.86 -10.49 5.46
C PHE A 168 -14.27 -11.82 5.02
N VAL A 169 -14.69 -12.28 3.85
CA VAL A 169 -14.24 -13.53 3.25
C VAL A 169 -13.64 -13.25 1.89
N SER A 170 -12.49 -13.83 1.62
CA SER A 170 -11.87 -13.86 0.29
C SER A 170 -11.71 -15.28 -0.16
N SER A 171 -11.88 -15.56 -1.45
CA SER A 171 -11.79 -16.89 -2.02
C SER A 171 -10.64 -16.98 -3.00
N PHE A 172 -9.82 -18.01 -2.87
CA PHE A 172 -8.69 -18.28 -3.76
C PHE A 172 -8.87 -19.65 -4.41
N ARG A 173 -8.77 -19.70 -5.74
CA ARG A 173 -8.77 -20.93 -6.53
C ARG A 173 -7.40 -21.57 -6.46
N MET A 174 -7.15 -22.34 -5.41
CA MET A 174 -5.89 -23.06 -5.21
C MET A 174 -6.08 -24.25 -4.29
N ALA A 175 -5.23 -25.24 -4.43
CA ALA A 175 -5.17 -26.38 -3.53
C ALA A 175 -4.56 -26.01 -2.18
N LYS A 176 -4.84 -26.79 -1.16
CA LYS A 176 -4.39 -26.54 0.22
C LYS A 176 -2.86 -26.48 0.34
N ASP A 177 -2.15 -27.33 -0.39
CA ASP A 177 -0.69 -27.37 -0.40
C ASP A 177 -0.08 -26.02 -0.84
N LYS A 178 -0.59 -25.43 -1.92
CA LYS A 178 -0.18 -24.10 -2.38
C LYS A 178 -0.51 -23.01 -1.37
N TRP A 179 -1.65 -23.13 -0.69
CA TRP A 179 -2.00 -22.22 0.40
C TRP A 179 -1.01 -22.32 1.55
N ASP A 180 -0.61 -23.53 1.93
CA ASP A 180 0.33 -23.76 3.04
C ASP A 180 1.75 -23.25 2.73
N GLU A 181 2.16 -23.31 1.46
CA GLU A 181 3.46 -22.80 0.99
C GLU A 181 3.55 -21.27 0.92
N ARG A 182 2.46 -20.52 1.15
CA ARG A 182 2.46 -19.07 1.05
C ARG A 182 3.56 -18.43 1.92
N LYS A 183 4.24 -17.44 1.35
CA LYS A 183 5.28 -16.67 2.04
C LYS A 183 4.69 -15.57 2.93
N ALA A 184 3.62 -14.93 2.45
CA ALA A 184 2.97 -13.84 3.17
C ALA A 184 1.48 -13.74 2.82
N LEU A 185 0.74 -13.13 3.74
CA LEU A 185 -0.65 -12.73 3.57
C LEU A 185 -0.75 -11.28 3.99
N ASP A 186 -1.34 -10.44 3.16
CA ASP A 186 -1.59 -9.04 3.46
C ASP A 186 -2.94 -8.58 2.91
N TYR A 187 -3.39 -7.44 3.42
CA TYR A 187 -4.68 -6.87 3.07
C TYR A 187 -4.52 -5.42 2.65
N SER A 188 -5.26 -5.03 1.61
CA SER A 188 -5.35 -3.67 1.13
C SER A 188 -6.77 -3.15 1.28
N PHE A 189 -6.93 -2.08 2.07
CA PHE A 189 -8.21 -1.42 2.28
C PHE A 189 -8.26 -0.14 1.46
N GLY A 190 -9.15 -0.11 0.48
CA GLY A 190 -9.40 1.05 -0.38
C GLY A 190 -10.50 1.92 0.19
N PHE A 191 -10.19 3.15 0.53
CA PHE A 191 -11.15 4.17 0.91
C PHE A 191 -11.33 5.18 -0.22
N ARG A 192 -12.52 5.73 -0.38
CA ARG A 192 -12.75 6.79 -1.38
C ARG A 192 -11.91 8.02 -1.03
N TYR A 193 -11.16 8.51 -2.02
CA TYR A 193 -10.34 9.73 -1.94
C TYR A 193 -9.19 9.71 -0.92
N LEU A 194 -8.82 8.52 -0.42
CA LEU A 194 -7.72 8.35 0.52
C LEU A 194 -6.71 7.33 -0.02
N PRO A 195 -5.47 7.40 0.43
CA PRO A 195 -4.48 6.36 0.12
C PRO A 195 -4.94 4.99 0.61
N VAL A 196 -4.54 3.94 -0.11
CA VAL A 196 -4.80 2.55 0.28
C VAL A 196 -4.05 2.24 1.58
N MET A 197 -4.79 1.75 2.58
CA MET A 197 -4.22 1.26 3.82
C MET A 197 -3.84 -0.21 3.67
N LYS A 198 -2.62 -0.56 4.04
CA LYS A 198 -2.13 -1.94 4.03
C LYS A 198 -2.03 -2.48 5.44
N LEU A 199 -2.52 -3.69 5.65
CA LEU A 199 -2.41 -4.41 6.92
C LEU A 199 -1.82 -5.80 6.67
N ALA A 200 -0.90 -6.20 7.52
CA ALA A 200 -0.43 -7.57 7.60
C ALA A 200 -0.91 -8.19 8.92
N PRO A 201 -1.35 -9.45 8.93
CA PRO A 201 -1.74 -10.11 10.16
C PRO A 201 -0.52 -10.27 11.08
N LYS A 202 -0.70 -9.91 12.33
CA LYS A 202 0.25 -10.21 13.42
C LYS A 202 -0.13 -11.49 14.16
N VAL A 203 -1.28 -12.05 13.82
CA VAL A 203 -1.85 -13.28 14.37
C VAL A 203 -1.56 -14.44 13.45
N ALA A 204 -1.45 -15.63 14.02
CA ALA A 204 -1.30 -16.85 13.25
C ALA A 204 -2.58 -17.14 12.45
N VAL A 205 -2.41 -17.62 11.22
CA VAL A 205 -3.52 -18.15 10.43
C VAL A 205 -3.84 -19.54 10.95
N THR A 206 -5.11 -19.78 11.26
CA THR A 206 -5.60 -21.06 11.76
C THR A 206 -6.36 -21.77 10.66
N ASP A 207 -6.01 -23.01 10.38
CA ASP A 207 -6.79 -23.87 9.49
C ASP A 207 -7.98 -24.45 10.27
N ARG A 208 -9.17 -24.34 9.70
CA ARG A 208 -10.42 -24.82 10.30
C ARG A 208 -11.35 -25.49 9.29
#